data_c58b47183147ec53589c6d4c96c6ecc8
#
_entry.id   c58b47183147ec53589c6d4c96c6ecc8
#
_cell.length_a   1.000
_cell.length_b   1.000
_cell.length_c   1.000
_cell.angle_alpha   90.00
_cell.angle_beta   90.00
_cell.angle_gamma   90.00
#
_symmetry.space_group_name_H-M   'P 1'
#
loop_
_entity.id
_entity.type
_entity.pdbx_description
1 polymer ?
#
loop_
_entity_poly.entity_id
_entity_poly.type
_entity_poly.pdbx_seq_one_letter_code
_entity_poly.pdbx_strand_id
1 'polypeptide(L)'
;MAQPPVAPSTDPTDPSSPGSSLGSDGTSTSYADAGVNIEAADTAIELMKVWVDKARRPEMIGGLGGFAGLFDASALTRYTRPLLATSTDGVGTKVAIAQAMDVHDTIGFDLVGMVVDDLVVCGAEPLFMTDYIATGRVVPERIAAIVKGIAEACLEAGCALIGGETAEHPGLLAPDEYDVAGATTGVVEADKLLGPGRVRPGDAVIAMAASGLHSNGYSLVRHVLLEKAGWALDREVPELGRTLGEELLEPTRIYAKACLALAASTEVHAMSHVTGGGLAANLARVMPAELRATLERGTWNPAPIFDVVRQVGGVSQPDLEATLNCGVGMVAVTDPASIDASLSLLDGFGIRAWVVGEVDVDPDQDATVRLVGQHPDW
;
A
#
# COMPACT_ATOMS: atom_id res chain seq x y z
N MET A 1 -41.84 26.80 24.14
CA MET A 1 -41.07 27.54 23.12
C MET A 1 -40.63 28.84 23.75
N ALA A 2 -39.36 28.93 24.15
CA ALA A 2 -38.78 30.14 24.74
C ALA A 2 -37.79 30.72 23.70
N GLN A 3 -37.94 32.02 23.39
CA GLN A 3 -37.07 32.73 22.49
C GLN A 3 -35.69 32.97 23.13
N PRO A 4 -34.59 32.96 22.36
CA PRO A 4 -33.26 33.28 22.86
C PRO A 4 -33.14 34.81 23.09
N PRO A 5 -32.25 35.27 24.01
CA PRO A 5 -32.11 36.68 24.34
C PRO A 5 -31.40 37.43 23.22
N VAL A 6 -31.89 38.66 22.99
CA VAL A 6 -31.34 39.62 22.04
C VAL A 6 -30.06 40.25 22.62
N ALA A 7 -28.99 40.28 21.82
CA ALA A 7 -27.74 40.94 22.16
C ALA A 7 -27.93 42.50 22.14
N PRO A 8 -27.24 43.26 23.01
CA PRO A 8 -27.34 44.72 23.02
C PRO A 8 -26.62 45.33 21.79
N SER A 9 -27.28 46.32 21.18
CA SER A 9 -26.72 47.13 20.11
C SER A 9 -25.64 48.06 20.66
N THR A 10 -24.46 48.08 20.08
CA THR A 10 -23.41 49.08 20.33
C THR A 10 -23.59 50.25 19.39
N ASP A 11 -23.86 51.41 19.94
CA ASP A 11 -23.92 52.70 19.25
C ASP A 11 -22.48 53.19 18.96
N PRO A 12 -22.11 53.55 17.73
CA PRO A 12 -20.75 53.95 17.37
C PRO A 12 -20.38 55.43 17.69
N THR A 13 -21.14 56.17 18.51
CA THR A 13 -20.92 57.58 18.75
C THR A 13 -20.57 58.02 20.17
N ASP A 14 -20.05 57.14 21.02
CA ASP A 14 -19.57 57.52 22.36
C ASP A 14 -18.05 57.87 22.34
N PRO A 15 -17.67 59.16 22.55
CA PRO A 15 -16.28 59.63 22.49
C PRO A 15 -15.46 59.38 23.78
N SER A 16 -15.92 58.54 24.71
CA SER A 16 -15.27 58.36 26.02
C SER A 16 -14.58 56.98 26.22
N SER A 17 -14.40 56.19 25.18
CA SER A 17 -13.63 54.96 25.30
C SER A 17 -12.12 55.24 25.25
N PRO A 18 -11.31 54.79 26.22
CA PRO A 18 -9.86 54.91 26.13
C PRO A 18 -9.35 54.03 24.99
N GLY A 19 -8.80 54.67 23.95
CA GLY A 19 -8.17 53.98 22.84
C GLY A 19 -7.04 53.06 23.33
N SER A 20 -7.25 51.78 23.25
CA SER A 20 -6.17 50.81 23.32
C SER A 20 -5.33 50.98 22.03
N SER A 21 -4.24 51.75 22.15
CA SER A 21 -3.17 51.73 21.16
C SER A 21 -2.61 50.30 21.14
N LEU A 22 -3.04 49.48 20.17
CA LEU A 22 -2.26 48.37 19.75
C LEU A 22 -0.94 48.92 19.22
N GLY A 23 0.12 48.79 20.01
CA GLY A 23 1.47 49.11 19.58
C GLY A 23 1.78 48.35 18.32
N SER A 24 1.96 49.06 17.22
CA SER A 24 2.50 48.55 15.98
C SER A 24 4.03 48.34 16.18
N ASP A 25 4.43 47.35 16.94
CA ASP A 25 5.73 46.73 16.72
C ASP A 25 5.61 45.92 15.41
N GLY A 26 6.15 46.55 14.35
CA GLY A 26 5.99 46.07 12.97
C GLY A 26 6.81 44.87 12.63
N THR A 27 6.57 43.75 13.29
CA THR A 27 6.94 42.43 12.77
C THR A 27 5.70 41.84 12.10
N SER A 28 5.62 41.97 10.78
CA SER A 28 4.59 41.27 10.02
C SER A 28 4.81 39.75 10.22
N THR A 29 3.83 39.08 10.82
CA THR A 29 3.84 37.61 10.94
C THR A 29 3.80 37.01 9.55
N SER A 30 4.79 36.22 9.19
CA SER A 30 4.89 35.56 7.89
C SER A 30 4.33 34.13 7.95
N TYR A 31 4.11 33.53 6.80
CA TYR A 31 3.71 32.13 6.71
C TYR A 31 4.81 31.18 7.24
N ALA A 32 6.08 31.58 7.13
CA ALA A 32 7.22 30.89 7.73
C ALA A 32 7.17 30.90 9.26
N ASP A 33 6.69 32.01 9.88
CA ASP A 33 6.52 32.08 11.33
C ASP A 33 5.39 31.15 11.83
N ALA A 34 4.49 30.75 10.93
CA ALA A 34 3.45 29.75 11.18
C ALA A 34 3.93 28.32 10.93
N GLY A 35 5.20 28.13 10.55
CA GLY A 35 5.83 26.80 10.38
C GLY A 35 5.78 26.27 8.95
N VAL A 36 5.40 27.06 7.93
CA VAL A 36 5.33 26.63 6.52
C VAL A 36 6.45 27.26 5.72
N ASN A 37 7.32 26.41 5.11
CA ASN A 37 8.49 26.85 4.36
C ASN A 37 8.32 26.63 2.84
N ILE A 38 7.92 27.70 2.12
CA ILE A 38 7.67 27.66 0.67
C ILE A 38 8.97 27.36 -0.12
N GLU A 39 10.12 27.90 0.30
CA GLU A 39 11.41 27.67 -0.41
C GLU A 39 11.85 26.19 -0.32
N ALA A 40 11.61 25.55 0.84
CA ALA A 40 11.86 24.12 0.99
C ALA A 40 10.92 23.30 0.10
N ALA A 41 9.66 23.69 -0.04
CA ALA A 41 8.70 23.03 -0.93
C ALA A 41 9.14 23.13 -2.40
N ASP A 42 9.56 24.34 -2.86
CA ASP A 42 10.07 24.54 -4.21
C ASP A 42 11.33 23.70 -4.48
N THR A 43 12.24 23.62 -3.51
CA THR A 43 13.44 22.78 -3.60
C THR A 43 13.07 21.29 -3.71
N ALA A 44 12.12 20.82 -2.92
CA ALA A 44 11.63 19.44 -3.00
C ALA A 44 11.09 19.12 -4.40
N ILE A 45 10.28 20.02 -4.98
CA ILE A 45 9.73 19.85 -6.33
C ILE A 45 10.85 19.71 -7.37
N GLU A 46 11.89 20.54 -7.31
CA GLU A 46 13.02 20.43 -8.26
C GLU A 46 13.77 19.09 -8.12
N LEU A 47 13.97 18.60 -6.89
CA LEU A 47 14.61 17.30 -6.64
C LEU A 47 13.76 16.12 -7.11
N MET A 48 12.42 16.22 -7.04
CA MET A 48 11.49 15.15 -7.44
C MET A 48 11.35 15.00 -8.96
N LYS A 49 11.50 16.08 -9.74
CA LYS A 49 11.24 16.09 -11.20
C LYS A 49 11.89 14.93 -11.94
N VAL A 50 13.16 14.67 -11.67
CA VAL A 50 13.92 13.62 -12.35
C VAL A 50 13.32 12.22 -12.13
N TRP A 51 12.70 11.99 -10.99
CA TRP A 51 12.10 10.69 -10.63
C TRP A 51 10.70 10.56 -11.23
N VAL A 52 9.88 11.58 -11.11
CA VAL A 52 8.53 11.60 -11.71
C VAL A 52 8.62 11.46 -13.23
N ASP A 53 9.60 12.10 -13.89
CA ASP A 53 9.81 11.96 -15.33
C ASP A 53 10.20 10.52 -15.74
N LYS A 54 10.84 9.74 -14.89
CA LYS A 54 11.12 8.32 -15.14
C LYS A 54 9.88 7.44 -15.09
N ALA A 55 8.91 7.78 -14.24
CA ALA A 55 7.64 7.07 -14.09
C ALA A 55 6.56 7.52 -15.10
N ARG A 56 6.93 8.26 -16.15
CA ARG A 56 5.99 8.71 -17.18
C ARG A 56 5.53 7.58 -18.08
N ARG A 57 4.26 7.64 -18.45
CA ARG A 57 3.71 6.87 -19.57
C ARG A 57 3.45 7.82 -20.75
N PRO A 58 3.39 7.28 -22.00
CA PRO A 58 3.09 8.10 -23.18
C PRO A 58 1.78 8.88 -23.10
N GLU A 59 0.81 8.36 -22.35
CA GLU A 59 -0.51 8.97 -22.17
C GLU A 59 -0.52 10.15 -21.19
N MET A 60 0.58 10.39 -20.44
CA MET A 60 0.67 11.57 -19.57
C MET A 60 0.81 12.85 -20.39
N ILE A 61 -0.07 13.83 -20.14
CA ILE A 61 -0.03 15.14 -20.75
C ILE A 61 0.44 16.18 -19.75
N GLY A 62 1.43 17.01 -20.14
CA GLY A 62 1.99 18.03 -19.26
C GLY A 62 3.13 17.49 -18.37
N GLY A 63 3.35 18.12 -17.22
CA GLY A 63 4.38 17.79 -16.24
C GLY A 63 4.00 18.28 -14.84
N LEU A 64 4.93 18.17 -13.88
CA LEU A 64 4.74 18.68 -12.51
C LEU A 64 4.45 20.19 -12.50
N GLY A 65 3.61 20.62 -11.54
CA GLY A 65 3.29 22.05 -11.29
C GLY A 65 1.96 22.52 -11.84
N GLY A 66 1.15 21.66 -12.46
CA GLY A 66 -0.24 21.94 -12.80
C GLY A 66 -1.19 21.65 -11.63
N PHE A 67 -2.41 22.25 -11.64
CA PHE A 67 -3.45 21.95 -10.64
C PHE A 67 -4.00 20.54 -10.75
N ALA A 68 -3.87 19.89 -11.93
CA ALA A 68 -4.34 18.53 -12.15
C ALA A 68 -3.37 17.78 -13.06
N GLY A 69 -3.14 16.49 -12.76
CA GLY A 69 -2.53 15.56 -13.69
C GLY A 69 -3.50 15.23 -14.83
N LEU A 70 -3.00 15.20 -16.07
CA LEU A 70 -3.81 14.87 -17.23
C LEU A 70 -3.32 13.57 -17.86
N PHE A 71 -4.26 12.67 -18.17
CA PHE A 71 -4.01 11.39 -18.83
C PHE A 71 -4.86 11.31 -20.11
N ASP A 72 -4.21 11.00 -21.25
CA ASP A 72 -4.91 10.82 -22.51
C ASP A 72 -5.70 9.52 -22.50
N ALA A 73 -7.00 9.65 -22.34
CA ALA A 73 -7.93 8.52 -22.34
C ALA A 73 -8.25 7.96 -23.72
N SER A 74 -7.63 8.46 -24.80
CA SER A 74 -7.87 7.94 -26.18
C SER A 74 -7.55 6.45 -26.31
N ALA A 75 -6.57 5.95 -25.54
CA ALA A 75 -6.23 4.52 -25.52
C ALA A 75 -7.38 3.64 -25.02
N LEU A 76 -8.34 4.18 -24.26
CA LEU A 76 -9.51 3.44 -23.78
C LEU A 76 -10.50 3.08 -24.89
N THR A 77 -10.41 3.70 -26.07
CA THR A 77 -11.23 3.37 -27.24
C THR A 77 -10.95 1.96 -27.79
N ARG A 78 -9.86 1.31 -27.38
CA ARG A 78 -9.57 -0.11 -27.67
C ARG A 78 -10.47 -1.08 -26.93
N TYR A 79 -11.11 -0.64 -25.85
CA TYR A 79 -12.03 -1.45 -25.06
C TYR A 79 -13.45 -1.35 -25.62
N THR A 80 -14.19 -2.46 -25.56
CA THR A 80 -15.60 -2.50 -25.95
C THR A 80 -16.48 -1.95 -24.84
N ARG A 81 -16.18 -2.36 -23.60
CA ARG A 81 -16.85 -1.91 -22.38
C ARG A 81 -15.83 -1.72 -21.26
N PRO A 82 -15.10 -0.59 -21.27
CA PRO A 82 -14.11 -0.31 -20.23
C PRO A 82 -14.77 -0.11 -18.87
N LEU A 83 -14.29 -0.83 -17.86
CA LEU A 83 -14.59 -0.55 -16.44
C LEU A 83 -13.37 0.12 -15.82
N LEU A 84 -13.58 1.27 -15.20
CA LEU A 84 -12.54 1.89 -14.39
C LEU A 84 -12.56 1.27 -12.98
N ALA A 85 -11.39 0.89 -12.50
CA ALA A 85 -11.17 0.44 -11.14
C ALA A 85 -10.30 1.47 -10.41
N THR A 86 -10.52 1.65 -9.12
CA THR A 86 -9.71 2.53 -8.28
C THR A 86 -9.44 1.88 -6.93
N SER A 87 -8.23 2.12 -6.41
CA SER A 87 -7.81 1.72 -5.07
C SER A 87 -7.15 2.91 -4.37
N THR A 88 -7.30 2.99 -3.06
CA THR A 88 -6.68 4.00 -2.19
C THR A 88 -6.20 3.33 -0.93
N ASP A 89 -4.94 3.53 -0.58
CA ASP A 89 -4.33 3.01 0.65
C ASP A 89 -3.15 3.89 1.08
N GLY A 90 -2.58 3.59 2.25
CA GLY A 90 -1.37 4.20 2.79
C GLY A 90 -0.30 3.15 3.10
N VAL A 91 0.90 3.62 3.44
CA VAL A 91 1.99 2.74 3.91
C VAL A 91 1.68 2.16 5.29
N GLY A 92 0.98 2.91 6.13
CA GLY A 92 0.69 2.50 7.49
C GLY A 92 1.90 2.63 8.44
N THR A 93 1.88 1.89 9.56
CA THR A 93 2.85 2.11 10.65
C THR A 93 4.29 1.66 10.37
N LYS A 94 4.57 1.06 9.20
CA LYS A 94 5.93 0.85 8.70
C LYS A 94 6.68 2.16 8.51
N VAL A 95 5.99 3.26 8.21
CA VAL A 95 6.57 4.61 8.10
C VAL A 95 7.40 4.98 9.32
N ALA A 96 7.00 4.56 10.53
CA ALA A 96 7.75 4.84 11.76
C ALA A 96 9.14 4.17 11.78
N ILE A 97 9.32 3.04 11.08
CA ILE A 97 10.63 2.42 10.92
C ILE A 97 11.50 3.25 9.97
N ALA A 98 10.92 3.69 8.84
CA ALA A 98 11.61 4.55 7.87
C ALA A 98 12.07 5.88 8.51
N GLN A 99 11.23 6.49 9.35
CA GLN A 99 11.56 7.69 10.13
C GLN A 99 12.70 7.42 11.10
N ALA A 100 12.64 6.34 11.86
CA ALA A 100 13.65 6.01 12.87
C ALA A 100 15.01 5.62 12.25
N MET A 101 15.01 5.06 11.04
CA MET A 101 16.22 4.66 10.30
C MET A 101 16.75 5.79 9.41
N ASP A 102 16.00 6.87 9.20
CA ASP A 102 16.27 7.94 8.23
C ASP A 102 16.46 7.38 6.78
N VAL A 103 15.65 6.34 6.42
CA VAL A 103 15.65 5.68 5.11
C VAL A 103 14.24 5.76 4.55
N HIS A 104 14.04 6.50 3.47
CA HIS A 104 12.71 6.95 3.04
C HIS A 104 12.30 6.47 1.65
N ASP A 105 13.20 5.92 0.83
CA ASP A 105 12.90 5.50 -0.53
C ASP A 105 12.25 4.09 -0.63
N THR A 106 12.43 3.25 0.37
CA THR A 106 11.84 1.90 0.38
C THR A 106 10.32 1.91 0.49
N ILE A 107 9.75 2.83 1.27
CA ILE A 107 8.29 2.90 1.54
C ILE A 107 7.46 3.29 0.32
N GLY A 108 8.08 3.83 -0.74
CA GLY A 108 7.42 4.05 -2.02
C GLY A 108 6.94 2.76 -2.66
N PHE A 109 7.71 1.67 -2.55
CA PHE A 109 7.29 0.33 -2.98
C PHE A 109 6.14 -0.21 -2.14
N ASP A 110 6.16 0.07 -0.83
CA ASP A 110 5.06 -0.30 0.05
C ASP A 110 3.75 0.39 -0.34
N LEU A 111 3.80 1.70 -0.62
CA LEU A 111 2.63 2.44 -1.07
C LEU A 111 2.09 1.90 -2.40
N VAL A 112 2.95 1.79 -3.41
CA VAL A 112 2.55 1.35 -4.76
C VAL A 112 2.04 -0.09 -4.73
N GLY A 113 2.70 -0.99 -3.99
CA GLY A 113 2.25 -2.36 -3.78
C GLY A 113 0.84 -2.41 -3.21
N MET A 114 0.55 -1.61 -2.17
CA MET A 114 -0.80 -1.59 -1.59
C MET A 114 -1.87 -1.13 -2.58
N VAL A 115 -1.64 -0.02 -3.31
CA VAL A 115 -2.69 0.54 -4.16
C VAL A 115 -2.78 -0.10 -5.55
N VAL A 116 -1.66 -0.54 -6.13
CA VAL A 116 -1.65 -1.10 -7.49
C VAL A 116 -1.98 -2.58 -7.50
N ASP A 117 -1.44 -3.35 -6.56
CA ASP A 117 -1.70 -4.80 -6.51
C ASP A 117 -3.15 -5.10 -6.09
N ASP A 118 -3.78 -4.26 -5.25
CA ASP A 118 -5.23 -4.31 -4.98
C ASP A 118 -6.09 -4.04 -6.21
N LEU A 119 -5.55 -3.33 -7.19
CA LEU A 119 -6.24 -3.03 -8.43
C LEU A 119 -6.09 -4.16 -9.45
N VAL A 120 -4.89 -4.76 -9.58
CA VAL A 120 -4.66 -5.81 -10.59
C VAL A 120 -5.33 -7.13 -10.25
N VAL A 121 -5.73 -7.38 -8.99
CA VAL A 121 -6.45 -8.60 -8.61
C VAL A 121 -7.78 -8.77 -9.34
N CYS A 122 -8.40 -7.70 -9.81
CA CYS A 122 -9.59 -7.79 -10.65
C CYS A 122 -9.27 -7.84 -12.16
N GLY A 123 -8.00 -7.90 -12.55
CA GLY A 123 -7.55 -7.89 -13.94
C GLY A 123 -7.41 -6.49 -14.55
N ALA A 124 -7.45 -5.43 -13.73
CA ALA A 124 -7.34 -4.06 -14.23
C ALA A 124 -5.89 -3.66 -14.50
N GLU A 125 -5.61 -3.13 -15.70
CA GLU A 125 -4.34 -2.49 -16.05
C GLU A 125 -4.23 -1.15 -15.30
N PRO A 126 -3.19 -0.92 -14.48
CA PRO A 126 -2.97 0.37 -13.84
C PRO A 126 -2.67 1.44 -14.89
N LEU A 127 -3.35 2.57 -14.83
CA LEU A 127 -3.13 3.70 -15.73
C LEU A 127 -2.24 4.75 -15.06
N PHE A 128 -2.69 5.25 -13.93
CA PHE A 128 -2.00 6.30 -13.18
C PHE A 128 -2.33 6.25 -11.70
N MET A 129 -1.45 6.86 -10.91
CA MET A 129 -1.70 7.12 -9.50
C MET A 129 -1.32 8.55 -9.12
N THR A 130 -1.81 8.97 -7.97
CA THR A 130 -1.41 10.16 -7.24
C THR A 130 -1.04 9.78 -5.81
N ASP A 131 -0.12 10.52 -5.21
CA ASP A 131 0.27 10.39 -3.82
C ASP A 131 -0.13 11.62 -3.00
N TYR A 132 -0.17 11.44 -1.68
CA TYR A 132 -0.32 12.52 -0.70
C TYR A 132 0.67 12.29 0.43
N ILE A 133 1.55 13.25 0.65
CA ILE A 133 2.55 13.23 1.72
C ILE A 133 2.19 14.32 2.73
N ALA A 134 1.70 13.91 3.92
CA ALA A 134 1.53 14.79 5.06
C ALA A 134 2.82 14.77 5.89
N THR A 135 3.40 15.93 6.20
CA THR A 135 4.64 16.00 6.98
C THR A 135 4.57 17.10 8.04
N GLY A 136 5.24 16.91 9.17
CA GLY A 136 5.33 17.95 10.19
C GLY A 136 6.18 19.14 9.73
N ARG A 137 7.21 18.87 8.92
CA ARG A 137 8.07 19.86 8.28
C ARG A 137 8.60 19.31 6.95
N VAL A 138 8.59 20.13 5.90
CA VAL A 138 9.22 19.77 4.63
C VAL A 138 10.75 19.75 4.78
N VAL A 139 11.33 18.57 4.59
CA VAL A 139 12.76 18.35 4.39
C VAL A 139 12.93 17.91 2.95
N PRO A 140 13.47 18.77 2.04
CA PRO A 140 13.46 18.52 0.60
C PRO A 140 14.02 17.17 0.18
N GLU A 141 15.14 16.76 0.76
CA GLU A 141 15.81 15.49 0.46
C GLU A 141 14.97 14.28 0.89
N ARG A 142 14.26 14.38 2.03
CA ARG A 142 13.36 13.35 2.53
C ARG A 142 12.16 13.17 1.60
N ILE A 143 11.50 14.26 1.22
CA ILE A 143 10.38 14.23 0.29
C ILE A 143 10.83 13.67 -1.07
N ALA A 144 11.97 14.13 -1.58
CA ALA A 144 12.52 13.61 -2.81
C ALA A 144 12.85 12.10 -2.76
N ALA A 145 13.33 11.60 -1.61
CA ALA A 145 13.58 10.17 -1.42
C ALA A 145 12.27 9.35 -1.40
N ILE A 146 11.23 9.84 -0.72
CA ILE A 146 9.90 9.19 -0.72
C ILE A 146 9.36 9.12 -2.16
N VAL A 147 9.34 10.25 -2.88
CA VAL A 147 8.82 10.32 -4.26
C VAL A 147 9.69 9.50 -5.23
N LYS A 148 11.01 9.43 -5.01
CA LYS A 148 11.88 8.52 -5.75
C LYS A 148 11.38 7.08 -5.65
N GLY A 149 11.17 6.59 -4.43
CA GLY A 149 10.69 5.22 -4.21
C GLY A 149 9.32 4.97 -4.85
N ILE A 150 8.40 5.93 -4.75
CA ILE A 150 7.08 5.86 -5.40
C ILE A 150 7.25 5.78 -6.92
N ALA A 151 8.07 6.63 -7.52
CA ALA A 151 8.28 6.66 -8.96
C ALA A 151 8.94 5.38 -9.49
N GLU A 152 9.95 4.84 -8.78
CA GLU A 152 10.61 3.59 -9.14
C GLU A 152 9.63 2.41 -9.07
N ALA A 153 8.80 2.33 -8.02
CA ALA A 153 7.76 1.32 -7.88
C ALA A 153 6.65 1.47 -8.95
N CYS A 154 6.26 2.69 -9.29
CA CYS A 154 5.33 2.97 -10.40
C CYS A 154 5.87 2.47 -11.74
N LEU A 155 7.16 2.70 -12.02
CA LEU A 155 7.83 2.20 -13.22
C LEU A 155 7.83 0.66 -13.24
N GLU A 156 8.11 0.02 -12.11
CA GLU A 156 8.03 -1.43 -11.96
C GLU A 156 6.61 -1.94 -12.19
N ALA A 157 5.61 -1.30 -11.61
CA ALA A 157 4.19 -1.66 -11.77
C ALA A 157 3.65 -1.39 -13.19
N GLY A 158 4.28 -0.48 -13.95
CA GLY A 158 3.75 -0.01 -15.25
C GLY A 158 2.65 1.03 -15.09
N CYS A 159 2.61 1.72 -13.96
CA CYS A 159 1.67 2.79 -13.61
C CYS A 159 2.35 4.16 -13.77
N ALA A 160 1.61 5.20 -14.21
CA ALA A 160 2.15 6.56 -14.26
C ALA A 160 1.98 7.26 -12.91
N LEU A 161 3.02 7.90 -12.39
CA LEU A 161 2.87 8.87 -11.30
C LEU A 161 2.48 10.22 -11.92
N ILE A 162 1.16 10.52 -11.89
CA ILE A 162 0.61 11.63 -12.67
C ILE A 162 0.59 12.96 -11.90
N GLY A 163 0.71 12.92 -10.60
CA GLY A 163 0.73 14.06 -9.68
C GLY A 163 0.70 13.62 -8.24
N GLY A 164 0.71 14.56 -7.35
CA GLY A 164 0.66 14.34 -5.91
C GLY A 164 0.59 15.66 -5.16
N GLU A 165 0.58 15.57 -3.83
CA GLU A 165 0.55 16.72 -2.93
C GLU A 165 1.50 16.48 -1.76
N THR A 166 2.22 17.51 -1.34
CA THR A 166 2.99 17.52 -0.09
C THR A 166 2.53 18.67 0.76
N ALA A 167 2.00 18.37 1.94
CA ALA A 167 1.47 19.36 2.85
C ALA A 167 2.16 19.34 4.21
N GLU A 168 2.60 20.53 4.68
CA GLU A 168 3.08 20.70 6.05
C GLU A 168 1.90 20.79 7.02
N HIS A 169 1.98 20.03 8.11
CA HIS A 169 0.97 19.95 9.16
C HIS A 169 1.56 20.31 10.53
N PRO A 170 2.08 21.53 10.71
CA PRO A 170 2.63 21.95 11.99
C PRO A 170 1.56 21.91 13.09
N GLY A 171 1.90 21.28 14.22
CA GLY A 171 0.96 21.09 15.33
C GLY A 171 0.05 19.85 15.22
N LEU A 172 -0.02 19.17 14.07
CA LEU A 172 -0.65 17.85 13.93
C LEU A 172 0.37 16.74 13.92
N LEU A 173 1.49 16.93 13.22
CA LEU A 173 2.61 16.02 13.15
C LEU A 173 3.84 16.66 13.83
N ALA A 174 4.68 15.85 14.46
CA ALA A 174 5.98 16.33 14.91
C ALA A 174 6.89 16.66 13.72
N PRO A 175 7.90 17.55 13.86
CA PRO A 175 8.68 18.03 12.71
C PRO A 175 9.31 16.95 11.83
N ASP A 176 9.64 15.79 12.41
CA ASP A 176 10.26 14.68 11.67
C ASP A 176 9.28 13.55 11.34
N GLU A 177 8.00 13.71 11.67
CA GLU A 177 6.95 12.76 11.33
C GLU A 177 6.34 13.08 9.97
N TYR A 178 5.91 12.03 9.27
CA TYR A 178 5.14 12.12 8.04
C TYR A 178 4.25 10.88 7.88
N ASP A 179 3.24 10.99 7.04
CA ASP A 179 2.43 9.89 6.55
C ASP A 179 2.32 9.95 5.03
N VAL A 180 2.15 8.79 4.39
CA VAL A 180 2.10 8.69 2.93
C VAL A 180 0.92 7.85 2.53
N ALA A 181 0.09 8.40 1.66
CA ALA A 181 -1.05 7.72 1.06
C ALA A 181 -1.05 7.90 -0.47
N GLY A 182 -1.81 7.08 -1.16
CA GLY A 182 -1.95 7.17 -2.61
C GLY A 182 -3.28 6.65 -3.10
N ALA A 183 -3.61 7.02 -4.33
CA ALA A 183 -4.75 6.51 -5.04
C ALA A 183 -4.36 6.16 -6.47
N THR A 184 -4.76 4.99 -6.95
CA THR A 184 -4.52 4.55 -8.32
C THR A 184 -5.83 4.33 -9.07
N THR A 185 -5.78 4.52 -10.39
CA THR A 185 -6.88 4.24 -11.30
C THR A 185 -6.38 3.33 -12.41
N GLY A 186 -7.16 2.31 -12.73
CA GLY A 186 -6.89 1.37 -13.81
C GLY A 186 -8.13 1.08 -14.63
N VAL A 187 -7.98 0.23 -15.64
CA VAL A 187 -9.03 -0.15 -16.56
C VAL A 187 -9.02 -1.66 -16.83
N VAL A 188 -10.19 -2.25 -16.91
CA VAL A 188 -10.38 -3.64 -17.33
C VAL A 188 -11.53 -3.75 -18.32
N GLU A 189 -11.42 -4.65 -19.31
CA GLU A 189 -12.56 -5.01 -20.17
C GLU A 189 -13.59 -5.79 -19.34
N ALA A 190 -14.86 -5.43 -19.44
CA ALA A 190 -15.92 -5.96 -18.57
C ALA A 190 -16.06 -7.49 -18.60
N ASP A 191 -15.81 -8.13 -19.75
CA ASP A 191 -15.85 -9.59 -19.89
C ASP A 191 -14.58 -10.30 -19.41
N LYS A 192 -13.50 -9.52 -19.12
CA LYS A 192 -12.23 -10.01 -18.56
C LYS A 192 -12.11 -9.80 -17.07
N LEU A 193 -13.13 -9.20 -16.44
CA LEU A 193 -13.12 -8.95 -15.00
C LEU A 193 -12.95 -10.27 -14.24
N LEU A 194 -11.92 -10.36 -13.40
CA LEU A 194 -11.66 -11.49 -12.49
C LEU A 194 -12.51 -11.34 -11.21
N GLY A 195 -12.82 -12.48 -10.59
CA GLY A 195 -13.53 -12.46 -9.31
C GLY A 195 -14.38 -13.71 -9.08
N PRO A 196 -15.18 -13.71 -8.00
CA PRO A 196 -15.86 -14.91 -7.51
C PRO A 196 -16.79 -15.59 -8.52
N GLY A 197 -17.38 -14.84 -9.46
CA GLY A 197 -18.24 -15.41 -10.51
C GLY A 197 -17.55 -16.35 -11.51
N ARG A 198 -16.21 -16.42 -11.50
CA ARG A 198 -15.42 -17.31 -12.35
C ARG A 198 -14.89 -18.54 -11.63
N VAL A 199 -14.79 -18.50 -10.30
CA VAL A 199 -14.21 -19.59 -9.48
C VAL A 199 -15.11 -20.83 -9.56
N ARG A 200 -14.48 -22.00 -9.69
CA ARG A 200 -15.15 -23.30 -9.89
C ARG A 200 -14.59 -24.37 -8.95
N PRO A 201 -15.37 -25.39 -8.61
CA PRO A 201 -14.83 -26.58 -7.97
C PRO A 201 -13.75 -27.23 -8.83
N GLY A 202 -12.65 -27.64 -8.21
CA GLY A 202 -11.48 -28.22 -8.88
C GLY A 202 -10.42 -27.19 -9.26
N ASP A 203 -10.66 -25.88 -9.11
CA ASP A 203 -9.64 -24.87 -9.32
C ASP A 203 -8.46 -25.05 -8.37
N ALA A 204 -7.25 -24.82 -8.87
CA ALA A 204 -6.04 -24.79 -8.07
C ALA A 204 -5.82 -23.37 -7.50
N VAL A 205 -5.25 -23.32 -6.29
CA VAL A 205 -4.79 -22.08 -5.68
C VAL A 205 -3.28 -22.02 -5.76
N ILE A 206 -2.75 -21.04 -6.48
CA ILE A 206 -1.31 -20.77 -6.63
C ILE A 206 -0.93 -19.62 -5.71
N ALA A 207 -0.01 -19.86 -4.78
CA ALA A 207 0.59 -18.84 -3.93
C ALA A 207 1.83 -18.24 -4.61
N MET A 208 2.05 -16.96 -4.43
CA MET A 208 3.23 -16.19 -4.86
C MET A 208 3.96 -15.67 -3.63
N ALA A 209 5.26 -15.92 -3.54
CA ALA A 209 6.06 -15.56 -2.38
C ALA A 209 6.10 -14.05 -2.14
N ALA A 210 5.92 -13.66 -0.87
CA ALA A 210 6.22 -12.32 -0.39
C ALA A 210 7.72 -12.05 -0.36
N SER A 211 8.13 -10.77 -0.38
CA SER A 211 9.52 -10.35 -0.14
C SER A 211 9.88 -10.33 1.35
N GLY A 212 8.88 -10.24 2.22
CA GLY A 212 8.98 -10.15 3.66
C GLY A 212 7.61 -9.85 4.27
N LEU A 213 7.58 -8.99 5.29
CA LEU A 213 6.36 -8.57 5.98
C LEU A 213 5.43 -7.74 5.08
N HIS A 214 5.94 -7.17 4.00
CA HIS A 214 5.29 -6.16 3.17
C HIS A 214 4.98 -4.87 3.95
N SER A 215 3.72 -4.41 3.97
CA SER A 215 3.34 -3.16 4.64
C SER A 215 2.27 -3.34 5.72
N ASN A 216 1.73 -4.55 5.90
CA ASN A 216 0.65 -4.83 6.84
C ASN A 216 1.14 -5.49 8.13
N GLY A 217 0.38 -5.27 9.23
CA GLY A 217 0.67 -5.90 10.52
C GLY A 217 1.80 -5.25 11.32
N TYR A 218 2.36 -4.13 10.88
CA TYR A 218 3.50 -3.45 11.54
C TYR A 218 3.20 -2.95 12.94
N SER A 219 1.94 -2.68 13.29
CA SER A 219 1.58 -2.37 14.67
C SER A 219 1.89 -3.52 15.62
N LEU A 220 1.59 -4.76 15.22
CA LEU A 220 1.95 -5.96 15.98
C LEU A 220 3.48 -6.14 16.04
N VAL A 221 4.15 -6.06 14.91
CA VAL A 221 5.61 -6.27 14.79
C VAL A 221 6.38 -5.27 15.65
N ARG A 222 6.04 -3.98 15.57
CA ARG A 222 6.64 -2.92 16.37
C ARG A 222 6.38 -3.12 17.86
N HIS A 223 5.14 -3.43 18.23
CA HIS A 223 4.79 -3.71 19.60
C HIS A 223 5.59 -4.87 20.18
N VAL A 224 5.72 -5.97 19.44
CA VAL A 224 6.43 -7.17 19.87
C VAL A 224 7.94 -6.93 19.97
N LEU A 225 8.56 -6.44 18.91
CA LEU A 225 10.02 -6.41 18.79
C LEU A 225 10.63 -5.14 19.42
N LEU A 226 10.03 -3.97 19.20
CA LEU A 226 10.60 -2.71 19.66
C LEU A 226 10.13 -2.34 21.08
N GLU A 227 8.80 -2.41 21.32
CA GLU A 227 8.26 -1.95 22.61
C GLU A 227 8.39 -3.00 23.70
N LYS A 228 7.92 -4.25 23.45
CA LYS A 228 7.91 -5.32 24.45
C LYS A 228 9.27 -5.97 24.66
N ALA A 229 9.96 -6.32 23.57
CA ALA A 229 11.29 -6.96 23.64
C ALA A 229 12.43 -5.93 23.77
N GLY A 230 12.19 -4.65 23.47
CA GLY A 230 13.17 -3.57 23.56
C GLY A 230 14.32 -3.71 22.56
N TRP A 231 14.08 -4.33 21.39
CA TRP A 231 15.11 -4.48 20.39
C TRP A 231 15.36 -3.16 19.66
N ALA A 232 16.65 -2.81 19.49
CA ALA A 232 17.05 -1.68 18.67
C ALA A 232 17.04 -2.06 17.19
N LEU A 233 16.84 -1.08 16.29
CA LEU A 233 16.78 -1.31 14.84
C LEU A 233 18.14 -1.70 14.24
N ASP A 234 19.25 -1.29 14.84
CA ASP A 234 20.62 -1.66 14.47
C ASP A 234 21.06 -3.03 15.02
N ARG A 235 20.17 -3.72 15.75
CA ARG A 235 20.44 -5.06 16.26
C ARG A 235 20.62 -6.05 15.13
N GLU A 236 21.77 -6.73 15.09
CA GLU A 236 21.98 -7.93 14.27
C GLU A 236 21.10 -9.06 14.78
N VAL A 237 20.31 -9.67 13.88
CA VAL A 237 19.43 -10.81 14.18
C VAL A 237 19.95 -12.01 13.38
N PRO A 238 20.61 -12.99 14.04
CA PRO A 238 21.26 -14.10 13.35
C PRO A 238 20.33 -14.90 12.44
N GLU A 239 19.08 -15.07 12.85
CA GLU A 239 18.05 -15.79 12.10
C GLU A 239 17.69 -15.08 10.79
N LEU A 240 17.87 -13.76 10.73
CA LEU A 240 17.57 -12.92 9.56
C LEU A 240 18.81 -12.69 8.68
N GLY A 241 20.03 -12.84 9.25
CA GLY A 241 21.31 -12.58 8.55
C GLY A 241 21.56 -11.10 8.25
N ARG A 242 20.80 -10.19 8.88
CA ARG A 242 20.91 -8.73 8.73
C ARG A 242 20.36 -8.02 9.97
N THR A 243 20.46 -6.70 10.02
CA THR A 243 19.90 -5.94 11.14
C THR A 243 18.37 -5.98 11.13
N LEU A 244 17.77 -5.74 12.30
CA LEU A 244 16.31 -5.67 12.41
C LEU A 244 15.71 -4.58 11.52
N GLY A 245 16.34 -3.40 11.48
CA GLY A 245 15.88 -2.28 10.69
C GLY A 245 15.89 -2.58 9.20
N GLU A 246 16.95 -3.22 8.68
CA GLU A 246 17.03 -3.67 7.27
C GLU A 246 15.91 -4.67 6.94
N GLU A 247 15.63 -5.63 7.83
CA GLU A 247 14.52 -6.55 7.63
C GLU A 247 13.17 -5.84 7.62
N LEU A 248 12.94 -4.95 8.58
CA LEU A 248 11.67 -4.23 8.69
C LEU A 248 11.45 -3.19 7.59
N LEU A 249 12.49 -2.78 6.86
CA LEU A 249 12.39 -1.90 5.68
C LEU A 249 12.41 -2.66 4.36
N GLU A 250 12.44 -4.01 4.37
CA GLU A 250 12.33 -4.78 3.11
C GLU A 250 11.12 -4.31 2.31
N PRO A 251 11.30 -3.83 1.07
CA PRO A 251 10.20 -3.29 0.28
C PRO A 251 9.16 -4.35 -0.06
N THR A 252 7.91 -3.93 -0.14
CA THR A 252 6.82 -4.75 -0.68
C THR A 252 7.12 -5.13 -2.13
N ARG A 253 6.98 -6.40 -2.47
CA ARG A 253 7.08 -6.89 -3.85
C ARG A 253 5.91 -6.37 -4.67
N ILE A 254 6.18 -5.89 -5.87
CA ILE A 254 5.16 -5.48 -6.84
C ILE A 254 4.80 -6.68 -7.72
N TYR A 255 3.52 -7.06 -7.76
CA TYR A 255 3.02 -8.20 -8.53
C TYR A 255 2.34 -7.79 -9.85
N ALA A 256 2.07 -6.51 -10.04
CA ALA A 256 1.19 -5.99 -11.08
C ALA A 256 1.46 -6.58 -12.49
N LYS A 257 2.69 -6.48 -13.00
CA LYS A 257 3.00 -6.99 -14.36
C LYS A 257 2.85 -8.50 -14.47
N ALA A 258 3.27 -9.24 -13.43
CA ALA A 258 3.16 -10.70 -13.41
C ALA A 258 1.69 -11.14 -13.37
N CYS A 259 0.87 -10.52 -12.53
CA CYS A 259 -0.57 -10.80 -12.42
C CYS A 259 -1.31 -10.49 -13.71
N LEU A 260 -1.03 -9.36 -14.36
CA LEU A 260 -1.62 -9.01 -15.65
C LEU A 260 -1.19 -9.97 -16.77
N ALA A 261 0.08 -10.36 -16.80
CA ALA A 261 0.57 -11.36 -17.76
C ALA A 261 -0.07 -12.73 -17.52
N LEU A 262 -0.24 -13.12 -16.26
CA LEU A 262 -0.93 -14.34 -15.87
C LEU A 262 -2.39 -14.35 -16.35
N ALA A 263 -3.14 -13.27 -16.06
CA ALA A 263 -4.52 -13.10 -16.48
C ALA A 263 -4.70 -13.07 -18.02
N ALA A 264 -3.68 -12.60 -18.76
CA ALA A 264 -3.71 -12.53 -20.22
C ALA A 264 -3.36 -13.84 -20.92
N SER A 265 -2.60 -14.73 -20.26
CA SER A 265 -1.96 -15.91 -20.89
C SER A 265 -2.44 -17.25 -20.37
N THR A 266 -3.19 -17.26 -19.25
CA THR A 266 -3.68 -18.48 -18.59
C THR A 266 -5.13 -18.30 -18.13
N GLU A 267 -5.79 -19.40 -17.75
CA GLU A 267 -7.17 -19.39 -17.27
C GLU A 267 -7.19 -19.09 -15.77
N VAL A 268 -6.97 -17.81 -15.42
CA VAL A 268 -7.15 -17.30 -14.05
C VAL A 268 -8.60 -16.90 -13.85
N HIS A 269 -9.17 -17.30 -12.73
CA HIS A 269 -10.55 -17.02 -12.36
C HIS A 269 -10.66 -15.88 -11.35
N ALA A 270 -9.78 -15.87 -10.34
CA ALA A 270 -9.70 -14.82 -9.32
C ALA A 270 -8.27 -14.64 -8.84
N MET A 271 -7.96 -13.47 -8.31
CA MET A 271 -6.72 -13.19 -7.59
C MET A 271 -7.03 -12.50 -6.26
N SER A 272 -6.14 -12.62 -5.30
CA SER A 272 -6.26 -11.93 -4.01
C SER A 272 -4.89 -11.46 -3.54
N HIS A 273 -4.77 -10.18 -3.25
CA HIS A 273 -3.62 -9.59 -2.58
C HIS A 273 -3.71 -9.87 -1.08
N VAL A 274 -2.62 -10.36 -0.48
CA VAL A 274 -2.58 -10.72 0.93
C VAL A 274 -2.12 -9.52 1.75
N THR A 275 -3.08 -8.79 2.27
CA THR A 275 -2.89 -7.60 3.10
C THR A 275 -3.31 -7.85 4.56
N GLY A 276 -3.75 -6.82 5.28
CA GLY A 276 -4.29 -6.97 6.63
C GLY A 276 -5.43 -8.01 6.69
N GLY A 277 -5.41 -8.84 7.74
CA GLY A 277 -6.31 -10.01 7.84
C GLY A 277 -5.68 -11.33 7.37
N GLY A 278 -4.50 -11.28 6.74
CA GLY A 278 -3.75 -12.46 6.32
C GLY A 278 -4.35 -13.23 5.14
N LEU A 279 -3.75 -14.38 4.83
CA LEU A 279 -4.06 -15.16 3.63
C LEU A 279 -5.52 -15.59 3.54
N ALA A 280 -6.06 -16.20 4.60
CA ALA A 280 -7.41 -16.77 4.56
C ALA A 280 -8.50 -15.72 4.37
N ALA A 281 -8.45 -14.63 5.15
CA ALA A 281 -9.47 -13.59 5.09
C ALA A 281 -9.45 -12.82 3.76
N ASN A 282 -8.26 -12.59 3.17
CA ASN A 282 -8.16 -11.92 1.88
C ASN A 282 -8.63 -12.82 0.73
N LEU A 283 -8.23 -14.10 0.69
CA LEU A 283 -8.72 -15.02 -0.32
C LEU A 283 -10.25 -15.21 -0.24
N ALA A 284 -10.82 -15.24 0.97
CA ALA A 284 -12.27 -15.38 1.16
C ALA A 284 -13.08 -14.25 0.46
N ARG A 285 -12.50 -13.06 0.28
CA ARG A 285 -13.17 -11.92 -0.40
C ARG A 285 -13.48 -12.19 -1.88
N VAL A 286 -12.76 -13.12 -2.49
CA VAL A 286 -12.91 -13.48 -3.92
C VAL A 286 -13.45 -14.90 -4.12
N MET A 287 -13.89 -15.56 -3.04
CA MET A 287 -14.51 -16.90 -3.09
C MET A 287 -16.04 -16.80 -3.11
N PRO A 288 -16.74 -17.61 -3.93
CA PRO A 288 -18.17 -17.80 -3.81
C PRO A 288 -18.53 -18.47 -2.46
N ALA A 289 -19.69 -18.15 -1.91
CA ALA A 289 -20.11 -18.66 -0.62
C ALA A 289 -20.30 -20.20 -0.57
N GLU A 290 -20.60 -20.80 -1.72
CA GLU A 290 -20.82 -22.24 -1.87
C GLU A 290 -19.54 -23.03 -2.12
N LEU A 291 -18.38 -22.35 -2.25
CA LEU A 291 -17.10 -22.98 -2.50
C LEU A 291 -16.13 -22.73 -1.34
N ARG A 292 -15.23 -23.65 -1.15
CA ARG A 292 -14.17 -23.59 -0.14
C ARG A 292 -12.80 -23.80 -0.77
N ALA A 293 -11.87 -22.90 -0.49
CA ALA A 293 -10.45 -23.15 -0.74
C ALA A 293 -9.83 -23.82 0.50
N THR A 294 -9.19 -24.98 0.29
CA THR A 294 -8.40 -25.67 1.31
C THR A 294 -6.92 -25.49 1.01
N LEU A 295 -6.19 -24.84 1.92
CA LEU A 295 -4.78 -24.47 1.75
C LEU A 295 -3.90 -25.26 2.70
N GLU A 296 -2.85 -25.93 2.16
CA GLU A 296 -1.95 -26.81 2.88
C GLU A 296 -0.70 -26.06 3.36
N ARG A 297 -0.59 -25.82 4.68
CA ARG A 297 0.58 -25.16 5.30
C ARG A 297 1.88 -25.92 5.03
N GLY A 298 1.82 -27.24 4.86
CA GLY A 298 2.98 -28.08 4.56
C GLY A 298 3.68 -27.78 3.23
N THR A 299 3.08 -26.94 2.38
CA THR A 299 3.64 -26.60 1.05
C THR A 299 4.67 -25.47 1.08
N TRP A 300 4.81 -24.72 2.19
CA TRP A 300 5.80 -23.66 2.30
C TRP A 300 6.28 -23.43 3.74
N ASN A 301 7.49 -22.86 3.84
CA ASN A 301 7.99 -22.28 5.08
C ASN A 301 7.87 -20.76 4.99
N PRO A 302 7.23 -20.10 5.97
CA PRO A 302 7.31 -18.66 6.13
C PRO A 302 8.77 -18.20 6.33
N ALA A 303 9.09 -16.98 5.88
CA ALA A 303 10.41 -16.41 6.11
C ALA A 303 10.73 -16.27 7.62
N PRO A 304 12.00 -16.31 8.03
CA PRO A 304 12.39 -16.34 9.44
C PRO A 304 11.80 -15.22 10.30
N ILE A 305 11.53 -14.04 9.73
CA ILE A 305 10.94 -12.90 10.46
C ILE A 305 9.59 -13.25 11.10
N PHE A 306 8.77 -14.09 10.47
CA PHE A 306 7.48 -14.50 11.01
C PHE A 306 7.65 -15.36 12.26
N ASP A 307 8.63 -16.26 12.25
CA ASP A 307 8.96 -17.08 13.42
C ASP A 307 9.57 -16.24 14.54
N VAL A 308 10.42 -15.27 14.21
CA VAL A 308 10.97 -14.30 15.19
C VAL A 308 9.84 -13.55 15.89
N VAL A 309 8.88 -13.00 15.14
CA VAL A 309 7.72 -12.29 15.72
C VAL A 309 6.90 -13.24 16.60
N ARG A 310 6.66 -14.47 16.14
CA ARG A 310 5.90 -15.49 16.85
C ARG A 310 6.55 -15.84 18.19
N GLN A 311 7.84 -16.18 18.16
CA GLN A 311 8.57 -16.65 19.35
C GLN A 311 8.82 -15.53 20.36
N VAL A 312 9.32 -14.36 19.91
CA VAL A 312 9.64 -13.23 20.78
C VAL A 312 8.36 -12.64 21.39
N GLY A 313 7.28 -12.57 20.61
CA GLY A 313 6.00 -12.04 21.07
C GLY A 313 5.16 -13.01 21.88
N GLY A 314 5.40 -14.32 21.74
CA GLY A 314 4.48 -15.34 22.22
C GLY A 314 3.15 -15.26 21.47
N VAL A 315 3.19 -14.83 20.18
CA VAL A 315 2.00 -14.70 19.34
C VAL A 315 1.54 -16.09 18.90
N SER A 316 0.25 -16.39 19.04
CA SER A 316 -0.28 -17.66 18.59
C SER A 316 -0.24 -17.74 17.05
N GLN A 317 -0.09 -18.96 16.49
CA GLN A 317 -0.10 -19.11 15.03
C GLN A 317 -1.38 -18.57 14.37
N PRO A 318 -2.60 -18.80 14.91
CA PRO A 318 -3.82 -18.21 14.35
C PRO A 318 -3.80 -16.67 14.34
N ASP A 319 -3.32 -16.02 15.41
CA ASP A 319 -3.24 -14.57 15.48
C ASP A 319 -2.21 -14.01 14.49
N LEU A 320 -1.08 -14.71 14.32
CA LEU A 320 -0.05 -14.34 13.35
C LEU A 320 -0.58 -14.41 11.91
N GLU A 321 -1.23 -15.54 11.56
CA GLU A 321 -1.84 -15.77 10.24
C GLU A 321 -3.04 -14.85 9.95
N ALA A 322 -3.73 -14.36 10.97
CA ALA A 322 -4.79 -13.36 10.85
C ALA A 322 -4.27 -11.93 10.71
N THR A 323 -2.97 -11.70 10.95
CA THR A 323 -2.37 -10.35 10.95
C THR A 323 -1.37 -10.15 9.84
N LEU A 324 -0.52 -11.17 9.57
CA LEU A 324 0.60 -11.11 8.64
C LEU A 324 0.39 -12.03 7.43
N ASN A 325 1.11 -11.75 6.35
CA ASN A 325 1.04 -12.53 5.12
C ASN A 325 1.68 -13.93 5.22
N CYS A 326 2.48 -14.19 6.25
CA CYS A 326 3.21 -15.45 6.52
C CYS A 326 3.95 -16.00 5.29
N GLY A 327 4.50 -15.10 4.45
CA GLY A 327 5.32 -15.45 3.28
C GLY A 327 4.55 -15.60 1.96
N VAL A 328 3.23 -15.37 1.96
CA VAL A 328 2.39 -15.35 0.75
C VAL A 328 1.87 -13.93 0.51
N GLY A 329 2.34 -13.25 -0.53
CA GLY A 329 1.92 -11.88 -0.83
C GLY A 329 0.75 -11.77 -1.80
N MET A 330 0.62 -12.75 -2.71
CA MET A 330 -0.44 -12.79 -3.71
C MET A 330 -0.89 -14.23 -3.93
N VAL A 331 -2.16 -14.44 -4.25
CA VAL A 331 -2.69 -15.74 -4.70
C VAL A 331 -3.48 -15.58 -6.00
N ALA A 332 -3.42 -16.63 -6.84
CA ALA A 332 -4.27 -16.78 -8.02
C ALA A 332 -5.06 -18.09 -7.94
N VAL A 333 -6.34 -18.01 -8.23
CA VAL A 333 -7.22 -19.17 -8.41
C VAL A 333 -7.33 -19.43 -9.90
N THR A 334 -6.95 -20.62 -10.35
CA THR A 334 -6.78 -20.94 -11.78
C THR A 334 -7.32 -22.32 -12.12
N ASP A 335 -7.69 -22.51 -13.39
CA ASP A 335 -7.98 -23.85 -13.93
C ASP A 335 -6.77 -24.77 -13.77
N PRO A 336 -6.93 -26.03 -13.31
CA PRO A 336 -5.83 -26.96 -13.11
C PRO A 336 -4.96 -27.19 -14.36
N ALA A 337 -5.52 -27.12 -15.56
CA ALA A 337 -4.77 -27.26 -16.79
C ALA A 337 -3.79 -26.11 -17.06
N SER A 338 -3.95 -24.98 -16.35
CA SER A 338 -3.09 -23.81 -16.45
C SER A 338 -1.95 -23.79 -15.42
N ILE A 339 -1.86 -24.74 -14.50
CA ILE A 339 -0.87 -24.72 -13.39
C ILE A 339 0.56 -24.58 -13.93
N ASP A 340 1.00 -25.49 -14.80
CA ASP A 340 2.40 -25.51 -15.27
C ASP A 340 2.76 -24.22 -16.03
N ALA A 341 1.83 -23.73 -16.86
CA ALA A 341 2.01 -22.48 -17.60
C ALA A 341 2.08 -21.29 -16.64
N SER A 342 1.23 -21.26 -15.61
CA SER A 342 1.20 -20.21 -14.59
C SER A 342 2.50 -20.18 -13.78
N LEU A 343 2.97 -21.33 -13.29
CA LEU A 343 4.21 -21.42 -12.53
C LEU A 343 5.43 -21.03 -13.37
N SER A 344 5.50 -21.48 -14.62
CA SER A 344 6.59 -21.12 -15.55
C SER A 344 6.60 -19.63 -15.87
N LEU A 345 5.43 -19.01 -16.03
CA LEU A 345 5.31 -17.57 -16.27
C LEU A 345 5.79 -16.77 -15.05
N LEU A 346 5.35 -17.14 -13.84
CA LEU A 346 5.74 -16.48 -12.60
C LEU A 346 7.24 -16.60 -12.31
N ASP A 347 7.84 -17.76 -12.61
CA ASP A 347 9.29 -17.97 -12.54
C ASP A 347 10.04 -17.04 -13.51
N GLY A 348 9.51 -16.82 -14.71
CA GLY A 348 10.02 -15.86 -15.69
C GLY A 348 10.02 -14.41 -15.19
N PHE A 349 9.15 -14.05 -14.24
CA PHE A 349 9.16 -12.77 -13.52
C PHE A 349 10.02 -12.77 -12.25
N GLY A 350 10.71 -13.89 -11.95
CA GLY A 350 11.49 -14.03 -10.73
C GLY A 350 10.62 -14.17 -9.47
N ILE A 351 9.36 -14.56 -9.61
CA ILE A 351 8.44 -14.77 -8.51
C ILE A 351 8.35 -16.27 -8.20
N ARG A 352 8.88 -16.69 -7.05
CA ARG A 352 8.66 -18.04 -6.56
C ARG A 352 7.16 -18.24 -6.33
N ALA A 353 6.60 -19.28 -6.97
CA ALA A 353 5.20 -19.63 -6.84
C ALA A 353 5.03 -21.14 -6.72
N TRP A 354 3.94 -21.58 -6.09
CA TRP A 354 3.62 -23.00 -5.89
C TRP A 354 2.12 -23.20 -5.73
N VAL A 355 1.65 -24.41 -5.99
CA VAL A 355 0.27 -24.79 -5.65
C VAL A 355 0.18 -24.93 -4.13
N VAL A 356 -0.69 -24.12 -3.52
CA VAL A 356 -0.89 -24.09 -2.06
C VAL A 356 -2.15 -24.84 -1.65
N GLY A 357 -3.07 -25.11 -2.58
CA GLY A 357 -4.32 -25.78 -2.30
C GLY A 357 -5.24 -25.85 -3.49
N GLU A 358 -6.47 -26.21 -3.23
CA GLU A 358 -7.52 -26.40 -4.22
C GLU A 358 -8.88 -25.88 -3.73
N VAL A 359 -9.81 -25.73 -4.68
CA VAL A 359 -11.17 -25.26 -4.44
C VAL A 359 -12.15 -26.41 -4.61
N ASP A 360 -12.99 -26.64 -3.59
CA ASP A 360 -14.05 -27.63 -3.60
C ASP A 360 -15.41 -27.02 -3.26
N VAL A 361 -16.46 -27.82 -3.44
CA VAL A 361 -17.81 -27.45 -2.93
C VAL A 361 -17.76 -27.46 -1.40
N ASP A 362 -18.26 -26.39 -0.77
CA ASP A 362 -18.42 -26.31 0.67
C ASP A 362 -19.78 -26.88 1.11
N PRO A 363 -19.84 -28.13 1.59
CA PRO A 363 -21.12 -28.75 1.95
C PRO A 363 -21.76 -28.10 3.19
N ASP A 364 -20.93 -27.50 4.05
CA ASP A 364 -21.37 -26.95 5.33
C ASP A 364 -21.63 -25.43 5.25
N GLN A 365 -21.09 -24.76 4.24
CA GLN A 365 -21.11 -23.31 4.03
C GLN A 365 -20.66 -22.51 5.27
N ASP A 366 -19.67 -23.06 6.01
CA ASP A 366 -19.22 -22.52 7.29
C ASP A 366 -17.90 -21.72 7.17
N ALA A 367 -17.11 -21.96 6.12
CA ALA A 367 -15.87 -21.24 5.87
C ALA A 367 -15.45 -21.35 4.40
N THR A 368 -15.29 -20.22 3.74
CA THR A 368 -14.85 -20.16 2.34
C THR A 368 -13.36 -20.44 2.16
N VAL A 369 -12.52 -20.32 3.22
CA VAL A 369 -11.09 -20.63 3.20
C VAL A 369 -10.67 -21.32 4.49
N ARG A 370 -9.97 -22.45 4.36
CA ARG A 370 -9.36 -23.18 5.48
C ARG A 370 -7.87 -23.37 5.26
N LEU A 371 -7.08 -23.08 6.29
CA LEU A 371 -5.67 -23.44 6.38
C LEU A 371 -5.56 -24.76 7.19
N VAL A 372 -4.98 -25.80 6.59
CA VAL A 372 -4.83 -27.12 7.21
C VAL A 372 -3.36 -27.54 7.31
N GLY A 373 -3.05 -28.55 8.12
CA GLY A 373 -1.68 -28.99 8.36
C GLY A 373 -0.85 -28.00 9.18
N GLN A 374 0.47 -28.13 9.12
CA GLN A 374 1.44 -27.27 9.81
C GLN A 374 2.55 -26.89 8.84
N HIS A 375 3.16 -25.74 9.06
CA HIS A 375 4.38 -25.35 8.35
C HIS A 375 5.52 -26.29 8.72
N PRO A 376 6.40 -26.68 7.76
CA PRO A 376 7.42 -27.70 8.01
C PRO A 376 8.37 -27.39 9.17
N ASP A 377 8.68 -26.11 9.40
CA ASP A 377 9.65 -25.68 10.42
C ASP A 377 9.01 -24.99 11.64
N TRP A 378 7.67 -25.05 11.81
CA TRP A 378 6.94 -24.40 12.93
C TRP A 378 6.42 -25.38 13.98
#